data_7bf0aa2050277a61742ce08d90737693
#
_entry.id   7bf0aa2050277a61742ce08d90737693
#
_cell.length_a   1.000
_cell.length_b   1.000
_cell.length_c   1.000
_cell.angle_alpha   90.00
_cell.angle_beta   90.00
_cell.angle_gamma   90.00
#
_symmetry.space_group_name_H-M   'P 1'
#
loop_
_entity.id
_entity.type
_entity.pdbx_description
1 polymer ?
#
loop_
_entity_poly.entity_id
_entity_poly.type
_entity_poly.pdbx_seq_one_letter_code
_entity_poly.pdbx_strand_id
1 'polypeptide(L)'
;MTRMLIALVEGDEASGLTQLTRLIALARMQGAVIRVAYFHTIPRDRTDRYDHVVADRYREMLRIDETMRETVACLLRASGRPPVEMVVRFGVPVVEIEREAEAFDADTVALAPGGALRARWRAWRVRRRLAAYPRVRLLIVESVAGRRATAEVAMRPA
;
A
#
# COMPACT_ATOMS: atom_id res chain seq x y z
N MET A 1 -10.74 -19.03 -8.43
CA MET A 1 -11.08 -18.19 -7.25
C MET A 1 -10.18 -16.97 -7.32
N THR A 2 -10.75 -15.79 -7.53
CA THR A 2 -9.96 -14.55 -7.72
C THR A 2 -9.31 -14.12 -6.41
N ARG A 3 -8.05 -13.67 -6.47
CA ARG A 3 -7.29 -13.20 -5.30
C ARG A 3 -6.84 -11.77 -5.53
N MET A 4 -7.19 -10.87 -4.62
CA MET A 4 -6.83 -9.46 -4.69
C MET A 4 -5.89 -9.09 -3.54
N LEU A 5 -4.69 -8.64 -3.90
CA LEU A 5 -3.72 -8.05 -3.00
C LEU A 5 -3.91 -6.52 -2.99
N ILE A 6 -4.25 -5.95 -1.85
CA ILE A 6 -4.34 -4.50 -1.67
C ILE A 6 -3.04 -4.04 -1.02
N ALA A 7 -2.25 -3.28 -1.76
CA ALA A 7 -0.94 -2.82 -1.32
C ALA A 7 -1.01 -1.39 -0.74
N LEU A 8 -0.71 -1.29 0.56
CA LEU A 8 -0.45 -0.03 1.26
C LEU A 8 1.07 0.18 1.27
N VAL A 9 1.54 1.37 0.98
CA VAL A 9 2.97 1.62 0.83
C VAL A 9 3.40 2.81 1.70
N GLU A 10 4.57 2.69 2.31
CA GLU A 10 5.21 3.76 3.07
C GLU A 10 5.24 5.08 2.29
N GLY A 11 4.80 6.14 2.93
CA GLY A 11 4.68 7.47 2.33
C GLY A 11 3.40 7.72 1.54
N ASP A 12 2.58 6.69 1.30
CA ASP A 12 1.27 6.77 0.65
C ASP A 12 0.13 6.24 1.53
N GLU A 13 0.38 6.09 2.83
CA GLU A 13 -0.56 5.46 3.79
C GLU A 13 -1.92 6.16 3.79
N ALA A 14 -1.92 7.50 3.82
CA ALA A 14 -3.16 8.27 3.85
C ALA A 14 -4.03 8.00 2.62
N SER A 15 -3.44 7.96 1.43
CA SER A 15 -4.14 7.65 0.19
C SER A 15 -4.64 6.20 0.19
N GLY A 16 -3.79 5.26 0.58
CA GLY A 16 -4.12 3.84 0.67
C GLY A 16 -5.26 3.56 1.63
N LEU A 17 -5.21 4.10 2.85
CA LEU A 17 -6.23 3.93 3.87
C LEU A 17 -7.57 4.58 3.47
N THR A 18 -7.54 5.74 2.82
CA THR A 18 -8.74 6.41 2.31
C THR A 18 -9.48 5.54 1.29
N GLN A 19 -8.76 4.80 0.45
CA GLN A 19 -9.35 3.94 -0.58
C GLN A 19 -9.61 2.50 -0.12
N LEU A 20 -9.09 2.11 1.04
CA LEU A 20 -9.08 0.71 1.49
C LEU A 20 -10.49 0.10 1.56
N THR A 21 -11.42 0.78 2.20
CA THR A 21 -12.79 0.29 2.35
C THR A 21 -13.51 0.12 1.02
N ARG A 22 -13.22 1.00 0.05
CA ARG A 22 -13.75 0.93 -1.31
C ARG A 22 -13.16 -0.24 -2.08
N LEU A 23 -11.84 -0.45 -1.98
CA LEU A 23 -11.15 -1.57 -2.62
C LEU A 23 -11.62 -2.92 -2.08
N ILE A 24 -11.81 -3.01 -0.76
CA ILE A 24 -12.38 -4.22 -0.12
C ILE A 24 -13.81 -4.47 -0.60
N ALA A 25 -14.63 -3.43 -0.73
CA ALA A 25 -15.98 -3.58 -1.26
C ALA A 25 -15.98 -4.10 -2.70
N LEU A 26 -15.13 -3.53 -3.55
CA LEU A 26 -14.97 -3.97 -4.94
C LEU A 26 -14.53 -5.43 -5.02
N ALA A 27 -13.52 -5.82 -4.25
CA ALA A 27 -13.01 -7.19 -4.20
C ALA A 27 -14.10 -8.19 -3.79
N ARG A 28 -14.91 -7.85 -2.78
CA ARG A 28 -16.02 -8.69 -2.32
C ARG A 28 -17.12 -8.84 -3.35
N MET A 29 -17.45 -7.75 -4.05
CA MET A 29 -18.42 -7.83 -5.16
C MET A 29 -17.96 -8.78 -6.27
N GLN A 30 -16.64 -8.94 -6.43
CA GLN A 30 -16.03 -9.87 -7.37
C GLN A 30 -15.84 -11.29 -6.81
N GLY A 31 -16.25 -11.53 -5.56
CA GLY A 31 -16.02 -12.82 -4.89
C GLY A 31 -14.54 -13.14 -4.65
N ALA A 32 -13.69 -12.12 -4.57
CA ALA A 32 -12.25 -12.29 -4.41
C ALA A 32 -11.86 -12.57 -2.96
N VAL A 33 -10.85 -13.43 -2.78
CA VAL A 33 -10.10 -13.54 -1.53
C VAL A 33 -9.20 -12.31 -1.42
N ILE A 34 -9.20 -11.65 -0.24
CA ILE A 34 -8.55 -10.38 -0.03
C ILE A 34 -7.39 -10.55 0.94
N ARG A 35 -6.24 -10.03 0.57
CA ARG A 35 -5.12 -9.78 1.48
C ARG A 35 -4.75 -8.32 1.41
N VAL A 36 -4.63 -7.67 2.56
CA VAL A 36 -4.05 -6.33 2.69
C VAL A 36 -2.59 -6.48 3.09
N ALA A 37 -1.69 -5.85 2.36
CA ALA A 37 -0.27 -5.86 2.68
C ALA A 37 0.27 -4.44 2.80
N TYR A 38 1.01 -4.18 3.89
CA TYR A 38 1.73 -2.93 4.08
C TYR A 38 3.22 -3.15 3.79
N PHE A 39 3.77 -2.29 2.95
CA PHE A 39 5.16 -2.36 2.49
C PHE A 39 5.94 -1.15 3.00
N HIS A 40 6.94 -1.42 3.82
CA HIS A 40 7.77 -0.41 4.46
C HIS A 40 9.24 -0.71 4.23
N THR A 41 10.07 0.31 4.06
CA THR A 41 11.52 0.14 4.03
C THR A 41 12.01 -0.38 5.39
N ILE A 42 13.13 -1.11 5.40
CA ILE A 42 13.71 -1.57 6.65
C ILE A 42 14.15 -0.34 7.46
N PRO A 43 13.63 -0.14 8.68
CA PRO A 43 14.08 0.94 9.54
C PRO A 43 15.58 0.82 9.83
N ARG A 44 16.22 1.96 10.04
CA ARG A 44 17.63 2.00 10.45
C ARG A 44 17.72 2.04 11.97
N ASP A 45 18.76 1.40 12.49
CA ASP A 45 19.12 1.62 13.88
C ASP A 45 19.44 3.11 14.10
N ARG A 46 18.94 3.67 15.18
CA ARG A 46 19.24 5.06 15.57
C ARG A 46 20.27 5.02 16.69
N THR A 47 21.39 5.65 16.45
CA THR A 47 22.45 5.83 17.45
C THR A 47 22.45 7.27 17.98
N ASP A 48 22.89 7.43 19.22
CA ASP A 48 23.17 8.75 19.79
C ASP A 48 24.55 9.25 19.32
N ARG A 49 24.94 10.43 19.81
CA ARG A 49 26.25 11.04 19.52
C ARG A 49 27.47 10.23 20.05
N TYR A 50 27.23 9.20 20.85
CA TYR A 50 28.26 8.31 21.41
C TYR A 50 28.22 6.91 20.80
N ASP A 51 27.51 6.76 19.67
CA ASP A 51 27.35 5.50 18.93
C ASP A 51 26.57 4.39 19.68
N HIS A 52 25.83 4.77 20.74
CA HIS A 52 24.94 3.84 21.42
C HIS A 52 23.64 3.69 20.64
N VAL A 53 23.17 2.45 20.50
CA VAL A 53 21.88 2.17 19.86
C VAL A 53 20.75 2.68 20.74
N VAL A 54 20.12 3.77 20.33
CA VAL A 54 18.98 4.40 21.04
C VAL A 54 17.66 3.78 20.62
N ALA A 55 17.56 3.33 19.36
CA ALA A 55 16.41 2.62 18.85
C ALA A 55 16.85 1.45 17.98
N ASP A 56 16.44 0.26 18.38
CA ASP A 56 16.68 -0.99 17.67
C ASP A 56 15.68 -1.10 16.50
N ARG A 57 16.19 -1.35 15.31
CA ARG A 57 15.37 -1.54 14.10
C ARG A 57 14.31 -2.63 14.25
N TYR A 58 14.59 -3.71 14.98
CA TYR A 58 13.63 -4.78 15.19
C TYR A 58 12.44 -4.34 16.03
N ARG A 59 12.67 -3.58 17.09
CA ARG A 59 11.59 -2.98 17.88
C ARG A 59 10.76 -2.01 17.05
N GLU A 60 11.41 -1.23 16.20
CA GLU A 60 10.72 -0.32 15.30
C GLU A 60 9.88 -1.07 14.26
N MET A 61 10.40 -2.16 13.69
CA MET A 61 9.62 -3.02 12.79
C MET A 61 8.39 -3.60 13.48
N LEU A 62 8.53 -4.09 14.71
CA LEU A 62 7.38 -4.59 15.49
C LEU A 62 6.35 -3.48 15.76
N ARG A 63 6.80 -2.29 16.13
CA ARG A 63 5.94 -1.13 16.36
C ARG A 63 5.16 -0.74 15.10
N ILE A 64 5.83 -0.71 13.95
CA ILE A 64 5.21 -0.40 12.66
C ILE A 64 4.17 -1.47 12.29
N ASP A 65 4.51 -2.75 12.44
CA ASP A 65 3.59 -3.86 12.17
C ASP A 65 2.33 -3.77 13.03
N GLU A 66 2.48 -3.61 14.33
CA GLU A 66 1.38 -3.51 15.29
C GLU A 66 0.51 -2.28 15.02
N THR A 67 1.14 -1.11 14.84
CA THR A 67 0.43 0.15 14.55
C THR A 67 -0.39 0.05 13.27
N MET A 68 0.16 -0.51 12.21
CA MET A 68 -0.54 -0.60 10.92
C MET A 68 -1.69 -1.62 10.97
N ARG A 69 -1.49 -2.76 11.63
CA ARG A 69 -2.56 -3.75 11.86
C ARG A 69 -3.72 -3.16 12.64
N GLU A 70 -3.42 -2.43 13.71
CA GLU A 70 -4.44 -1.78 14.52
C GLU A 70 -5.18 -0.69 13.75
N THR A 71 -4.45 0.12 12.98
CA THR A 71 -5.04 1.17 12.13
C THR A 71 -6.03 0.59 11.12
N VAL A 72 -5.64 -0.47 10.41
CA VAL A 72 -6.50 -1.15 9.44
C VAL A 72 -7.70 -1.80 10.14
N ALA A 73 -7.48 -2.49 11.26
CA ALA A 73 -8.55 -3.13 12.02
C ALA A 73 -9.57 -2.11 12.55
N CYS A 74 -9.10 -0.96 13.05
CA CYS A 74 -9.94 0.13 13.52
C CYS A 74 -10.79 0.72 12.37
N LEU A 75 -10.16 0.98 11.21
CA LEU A 75 -10.84 1.48 10.03
C LEU A 75 -11.94 0.52 9.55
N LEU A 76 -11.66 -0.78 9.53
CA LEU A 76 -12.64 -1.78 9.09
C LEU A 76 -13.81 -1.88 10.08
N ARG A 77 -13.54 -1.88 11.39
CA ARG A 77 -14.59 -1.87 12.43
C ARG A 77 -15.47 -0.63 12.33
N ALA A 78 -14.87 0.55 12.20
CA ALA A 78 -15.59 1.81 12.04
C ALA A 78 -16.47 1.85 10.78
N SER A 79 -16.08 1.12 9.74
CA SER A 79 -16.82 0.98 8.48
C SER A 79 -17.81 -0.19 8.48
N GLY A 80 -18.00 -0.88 9.62
CA GLY A 80 -18.87 -2.06 9.72
C GLY A 80 -18.43 -3.24 8.85
N ARG A 81 -17.13 -3.35 8.57
CA ARG A 81 -16.58 -4.40 7.70
C ARG A 81 -15.90 -5.49 8.53
N PRO A 82 -16.06 -6.77 8.12
CA PRO A 82 -15.35 -7.85 8.78
C PRO A 82 -13.83 -7.74 8.58
N PRO A 83 -13.04 -8.35 9.47
CA PRO A 83 -11.60 -8.36 9.35
C PRO A 83 -11.13 -9.01 8.03
N VAL A 84 -9.96 -8.60 7.58
CA VAL A 84 -9.27 -9.17 6.41
C VAL A 84 -7.88 -9.64 6.83
N GLU A 85 -7.34 -10.60 6.08
CA GLU A 85 -5.95 -10.99 6.28
C GLU A 85 -5.03 -9.81 6.00
N MET A 86 -4.11 -9.55 6.94
CA MET A 86 -3.13 -8.49 6.82
C MET A 86 -1.73 -8.98 7.07
N VAL A 87 -0.81 -8.57 6.20
CA VAL A 87 0.62 -8.82 6.32
C VAL A 87 1.39 -7.50 6.26
N VAL A 88 2.56 -7.46 6.91
CA VAL A 88 3.49 -6.33 6.81
C VAL A 88 4.82 -6.86 6.30
N ARG A 89 5.38 -6.20 5.30
CA ARG A 89 6.64 -6.58 4.67
C ARG A 89 7.63 -5.44 4.76
N PHE A 90 8.85 -5.78 5.13
CA PHE A 90 9.95 -4.84 5.22
C PHE A 90 11.00 -5.13 4.14
N GLY A 91 11.35 -4.11 3.37
CA GLY A 91 12.29 -4.23 2.28
C GLY A 91 12.13 -3.10 1.27
N VAL A 92 12.56 -3.33 0.05
CA VAL A 92 12.30 -2.39 -1.06
C VAL A 92 10.85 -2.57 -1.51
N PRO A 93 9.93 -1.61 -1.29
CA PRO A 93 8.49 -1.81 -1.47
C PRO A 93 8.11 -2.42 -2.81
N VAL A 94 8.71 -1.96 -3.90
CA VAL A 94 8.41 -2.47 -5.27
C VAL A 94 8.77 -3.95 -5.42
N VAL A 95 9.85 -4.40 -4.78
CA VAL A 95 10.29 -5.80 -4.79
C VAL A 95 9.40 -6.65 -3.90
N GLU A 96 9.06 -6.13 -2.73
CA GLU A 96 8.22 -6.86 -1.77
C GLU A 96 6.77 -6.98 -2.26
N ILE A 97 6.25 -6.01 -3.01
CA ILE A 97 4.94 -6.12 -3.67
C ILE A 97 4.93 -7.27 -4.69
N GLU A 98 5.97 -7.38 -5.51
CA GLU A 98 6.13 -8.47 -6.48
C GLU A 98 6.16 -9.84 -5.76
N ARG A 99 7.01 -9.96 -4.74
CA ARG A 99 7.14 -11.20 -3.95
C ARG A 99 5.84 -11.61 -3.27
N GLU A 100 5.13 -10.62 -2.69
CA GLU A 100 3.88 -10.90 -2.02
C GLU A 100 2.76 -11.24 -3.00
N ALA A 101 2.73 -10.62 -4.18
CA ALA A 101 1.80 -10.96 -5.23
C ALA A 101 1.99 -12.41 -5.71
N GLU A 102 3.25 -12.83 -5.86
CA GLU A 102 3.59 -14.21 -6.21
C GLU A 102 3.24 -15.19 -5.06
N ALA A 103 3.64 -14.89 -3.82
CA ALA A 103 3.37 -15.75 -2.66
C ALA A 103 1.87 -15.91 -2.36
N PHE A 104 1.07 -14.89 -2.65
CA PHE A 104 -0.38 -14.92 -2.50
C PHE A 104 -1.08 -15.49 -3.73
N ASP A 105 -0.37 -15.72 -4.83
CA ASP A 105 -0.93 -16.09 -6.14
C ASP A 105 -2.03 -15.09 -6.56
N ALA A 106 -1.69 -13.79 -6.50
CA ALA A 106 -2.63 -12.71 -6.73
C ALA A 106 -2.99 -12.58 -8.22
N ASP A 107 -4.28 -12.51 -8.53
CA ASP A 107 -4.78 -12.16 -9.87
C ASP A 107 -4.84 -10.65 -10.07
N THR A 108 -4.96 -9.90 -8.97
CA THR A 108 -5.06 -8.44 -8.99
C THR A 108 -4.25 -7.84 -7.85
N VAL A 109 -3.43 -6.85 -8.17
CA VAL A 109 -2.75 -5.99 -7.20
C VAL A 109 -3.37 -4.60 -7.28
N ALA A 110 -3.91 -4.11 -6.17
CA ALA A 110 -4.51 -2.78 -6.08
C ALA A 110 -3.57 -1.82 -5.34
N LEU A 111 -3.32 -0.66 -5.94
CA LEU A 111 -2.51 0.43 -5.40
C LEU A 111 -3.32 1.72 -5.38
N ALA A 112 -3.20 2.50 -4.31
CA ALA A 112 -3.73 3.85 -4.21
C ALA A 112 -2.59 4.84 -3.94
N PRO A 113 -1.80 5.19 -4.97
CA PRO A 113 -0.68 6.11 -4.82
C PRO A 113 -1.17 7.51 -4.42
N GLY A 114 -0.39 8.19 -3.60
CA GLY A 114 -0.59 9.61 -3.30
C GLY A 114 -0.32 10.49 -4.52
N GLY A 115 -0.64 11.78 -4.42
CA GLY A 115 -0.45 12.75 -5.51
C GLY A 115 1.01 13.13 -5.79
N ALA A 116 1.96 12.72 -4.95
CA ALA A 116 3.37 13.07 -5.09
C ALA A 116 4.04 12.36 -6.29
N LEU A 117 4.99 13.03 -6.92
CA LEU A 117 5.77 12.48 -8.04
C LEU A 117 6.43 11.13 -7.69
N ARG A 118 6.93 10.99 -6.45
CA ARG A 118 7.54 9.74 -5.95
C ARG A 118 6.55 8.60 -5.93
N ALA A 119 5.30 8.86 -5.56
CA ALA A 119 4.22 7.86 -5.54
C ALA A 119 3.87 7.39 -6.96
N ARG A 120 3.77 8.32 -7.91
CA ARG A 120 3.51 8.02 -9.33
C ARG A 120 4.66 7.23 -9.95
N TRP A 121 5.89 7.59 -9.65
CA TRP A 121 7.07 6.86 -10.13
C TRP A 121 7.15 5.45 -9.52
N ARG A 122 6.81 5.29 -8.24
CA ARG A 122 6.71 3.99 -7.59
C ARG A 122 5.63 3.12 -8.25
N ALA A 123 4.44 3.66 -8.49
CA ALA A 123 3.36 2.94 -9.18
C ALA A 123 3.78 2.50 -10.60
N TRP A 124 4.50 3.34 -11.32
CA TRP A 124 5.08 2.99 -12.62
C TRP A 124 6.10 1.83 -12.51
N ARG A 125 6.99 1.86 -11.51
CA ARG A 125 7.94 0.76 -11.27
C ARG A 125 7.24 -0.55 -10.93
N VAL A 126 6.21 -0.52 -10.09
CA VAL A 126 5.38 -1.69 -9.78
C VAL A 126 4.74 -2.22 -11.05
N ARG A 127 4.14 -1.35 -11.86
CA ARG A 127 3.56 -1.73 -13.15
C ARG A 127 4.56 -2.43 -14.06
N ARG A 128 5.77 -1.88 -14.16
CA ARG A 128 6.82 -2.45 -15.00
C ARG A 128 7.27 -3.84 -14.53
N ARG A 129 7.36 -4.06 -13.21
CA ARG A 129 7.71 -5.36 -12.65
C ARG A 129 6.60 -6.39 -12.82
N LEU A 130 5.37 -6.02 -12.51
CA LEU A 130 4.22 -6.91 -12.66
C LEU A 130 3.89 -7.23 -14.12
N ALA A 131 4.39 -6.47 -15.08
CA ALA A 131 4.26 -6.78 -16.49
C ALA A 131 4.94 -8.12 -16.91
N ALA A 132 5.87 -8.62 -16.08
CA ALA A 132 6.46 -9.95 -16.26
C ALA A 132 5.48 -11.09 -15.88
N TYR A 133 4.40 -10.77 -15.20
CA TYR A 133 3.38 -11.72 -14.73
C TYR A 133 2.05 -11.46 -15.46
N PRO A 134 1.81 -12.06 -16.63
CA PRO A 134 0.65 -11.72 -17.48
C PRO A 134 -0.71 -12.04 -16.85
N ARG A 135 -0.72 -12.84 -15.78
CA ARG A 135 -1.95 -13.17 -15.02
C ARG A 135 -2.31 -12.10 -13.99
N VAL A 136 -1.37 -11.26 -13.60
CA VAL A 136 -1.56 -10.25 -12.56
C VAL A 136 -2.04 -8.94 -13.17
N ARG A 137 -3.21 -8.48 -12.78
CA ARG A 137 -3.74 -7.16 -13.17
C ARG A 137 -3.34 -6.12 -12.12
N LEU A 138 -2.85 -4.98 -12.55
CA LEU A 138 -2.59 -3.85 -11.68
C LEU A 138 -3.76 -2.86 -11.74
N LEU A 139 -4.41 -2.66 -10.60
CA LEU A 139 -5.46 -1.66 -10.39
C LEU A 139 -4.86 -0.46 -9.66
N ILE A 140 -4.76 0.68 -10.33
CA ILE A 140 -4.32 1.94 -9.72
C ILE A 140 -5.55 2.80 -9.47
N VAL A 141 -5.79 3.13 -8.19
CA VAL A 141 -6.90 4.01 -7.77
C VAL A 141 -6.33 5.38 -7.43
N GLU A 142 -6.57 6.34 -8.31
CA GLU A 142 -6.15 7.73 -8.07
C GLU A 142 -7.05 8.41 -7.03
N SER A 143 -6.45 9.17 -6.12
CA SER A 143 -7.19 10.01 -5.20
C SER A 143 -7.86 11.16 -5.96
N VAL A 144 -9.15 11.39 -5.66
CA VAL A 144 -9.92 12.50 -6.27
C VAL A 144 -9.29 13.88 -6.00
N ALA A 145 -8.51 14.02 -4.91
CA ALA A 145 -7.78 15.23 -4.58
C ALA A 145 -6.71 15.59 -5.64
N GLY A 146 -6.08 14.61 -6.27
CA GLY A 146 -5.09 14.84 -7.34
C GLY A 146 -5.71 15.31 -8.65
N ARG A 147 -6.96 14.93 -8.94
CA ARG A 147 -7.68 15.37 -10.14
C ARG A 147 -8.09 16.84 -10.10
N ARG A 148 -8.42 17.39 -8.92
CA ARG A 148 -8.78 18.81 -8.77
C ARG A 148 -7.58 19.71 -8.99
N ALA A 149 -6.39 19.34 -8.53
CA ALA A 149 -5.18 20.13 -8.71
C ALA A 149 -4.72 20.21 -10.18
N THR A 150 -4.87 19.13 -10.95
CA THR A 150 -4.55 19.11 -12.39
C THR A 150 -5.58 19.86 -13.23
N ALA A 151 -6.86 19.85 -12.85
CA ALA A 151 -7.90 20.61 -13.54
C ALA A 151 -7.77 22.13 -13.31
N GLU A 152 -7.33 22.53 -12.11
CA GLU A 152 -7.17 23.95 -11.75
C GLU A 152 -5.94 24.58 -12.43
N VAL A 153 -4.88 23.79 -12.68
CA VAL A 153 -3.70 24.24 -13.44
C VAL A 153 -3.99 24.38 -14.93
N ALA A 154 -4.93 23.57 -15.47
CA ALA A 154 -5.34 23.64 -16.88
C ALA A 154 -6.31 24.79 -17.20
N MET A 155 -6.86 25.47 -16.18
CA MET A 155 -7.88 26.52 -16.31
C MET A 155 -7.36 27.95 -16.04
N ARG A 156 -6.03 28.19 -16.03
CA ARG A 156 -5.49 29.56 -16.03
C ARG A 156 -5.34 30.02 -17.48
N PRO A 157 -6.21 30.91 -17.97
CA PRO A 157 -5.98 31.57 -19.24
C PRO A 157 -4.78 32.50 -19.11
N ALA A 158 -4.02 32.58 -20.16
CA ALA A 158 -2.89 33.50 -20.33
C ALA A 158 -3.34 34.95 -20.27
#